data_f043f6a2e0dee8764796e217830f289a
#
_entry.id   f043f6a2e0dee8764796e217830f289a
#
_cell.length_a   1.000
_cell.length_b   1.000
_cell.length_c   1.000
_cell.angle_alpha   90.00
_cell.angle_beta   90.00
_cell.angle_gamma   90.00
#
_symmetry.space_group_name_H-M   'P 1'
#
loop_
_entity.id
_entity.type
_entity.pdbx_description
1 polymer ?
#
loop_
_entity_poly.entity_id
_entity_poly.type
_entity_poly.pdbx_seq_one_letter_code
_entity_poly.pdbx_strand_id
1 'polypeptide(L)'
;GVNINLKAYASEEAALRALKSGDADMALTTASTQLKSQLDLASVNVSCGYDASLTKNGLHPKVSWTFNSANDPLSQKASYFLCDSIKLEHTQKLAAFYNQNLLKDAYSQDHFKKTLTEKLPDYQSSFQEQARNYNHDWELLVAMGYQESHLNANAISPTGVRGIMMLTNNTAKAMGVSDRVDPYQSIGGGARYLEQMKADFADVPKTDRIWFALAAYNMGPNAVKGIQRKLSANGIDDKSWANIYAYLSENRASNSRYGQAMHYVSNIRSYLETIKTQTV
;
A
#
# COMPACT_ATOMS: atom_id res chain seq x y z
N GLY A 1 9.57 9.62 -17.04
CA GLY A 1 8.45 9.60 -16.11
C GLY A 1 7.80 10.97 -16.06
N VAL A 2 6.50 11.05 -15.97
CA VAL A 2 5.77 12.31 -15.77
C VAL A 2 5.84 12.63 -14.27
N ASN A 3 6.32 13.83 -13.91
CA ASN A 3 6.23 14.32 -12.55
C ASN A 3 4.76 14.70 -12.28
N ILE A 4 4.09 13.95 -11.41
CA ILE A 4 2.74 14.27 -10.94
C ILE A 4 2.88 15.01 -9.61
N ASN A 5 2.36 16.23 -9.55
CA ASN A 5 2.24 17.00 -8.33
C ASN A 5 0.84 16.76 -7.75
N LEU A 6 0.74 15.98 -6.67
CA LEU A 6 -0.54 15.68 -6.03
C LEU A 6 -0.89 16.78 -5.02
N LYS A 7 -2.08 17.36 -5.15
CA LYS A 7 -2.64 18.35 -4.25
C LYS A 7 -3.96 17.82 -3.67
N ALA A 8 -4.02 17.68 -2.35
CA ALA A 8 -5.24 17.30 -1.66
C ALA A 8 -6.13 18.53 -1.40
N TYR A 9 -7.43 18.36 -1.54
CA TYR A 9 -8.43 19.37 -1.26
C TYR A 9 -9.39 18.87 -0.18
N ALA A 10 -9.94 19.78 0.63
CA ALA A 10 -10.85 19.45 1.73
C ALA A 10 -12.21 18.90 1.27
N SER A 11 -12.59 19.10 0.00
CA SER A 11 -13.84 18.60 -0.57
C SER A 11 -13.70 18.38 -2.07
N GLU A 12 -14.58 17.54 -2.65
CA GLU A 12 -14.69 17.35 -4.10
C GLU A 12 -15.00 18.67 -4.81
N GLU A 13 -15.85 19.51 -4.24
CA GLU A 13 -16.18 20.81 -4.81
C GLU A 13 -14.93 21.71 -4.91
N ALA A 14 -14.11 21.76 -3.88
CA ALA A 14 -12.88 22.54 -3.89
C ALA A 14 -11.91 22.04 -4.98
N ALA A 15 -11.77 20.72 -5.15
CA ALA A 15 -10.95 20.14 -6.20
C ALA A 15 -11.48 20.46 -7.61
N LEU A 16 -12.79 20.40 -7.81
CA LEU A 16 -13.42 20.73 -9.09
C LEU A 16 -13.35 22.23 -9.43
N ARG A 17 -13.46 23.12 -8.44
CA ARG A 17 -13.24 24.54 -8.62
C ARG A 17 -11.80 24.88 -9.00
N ALA A 18 -10.82 24.22 -8.37
CA ALA A 18 -9.40 24.35 -8.71
C ALA A 18 -9.12 23.89 -10.14
N LEU A 19 -9.78 22.82 -10.62
CA LEU A 19 -9.70 22.42 -12.01
C LEU A 19 -10.29 23.48 -12.95
N LYS A 20 -11.43 24.08 -12.59
CA LYS A 20 -12.08 25.11 -13.41
C LYS A 20 -11.28 26.42 -13.45
N SER A 21 -10.61 26.79 -12.35
CA SER A 21 -9.72 27.98 -12.29
C SER A 21 -8.37 27.77 -12.99
N GLY A 22 -8.01 26.52 -13.34
CA GLY A 22 -6.69 26.20 -13.90
C GLY A 22 -5.59 25.98 -12.87
N ASP A 23 -5.93 25.87 -11.57
CA ASP A 23 -5.00 25.52 -10.49
C ASP A 23 -4.66 24.03 -10.44
N ALA A 24 -5.36 23.23 -11.24
CA ALA A 24 -5.12 21.82 -11.47
C ALA A 24 -5.41 21.46 -12.93
N ASP A 25 -4.66 20.51 -13.48
CA ASP A 25 -4.86 20.02 -14.87
C ASP A 25 -5.86 18.86 -14.92
N MET A 26 -6.00 18.13 -13.82
CA MET A 26 -6.87 16.95 -13.71
C MET A 26 -7.32 16.80 -12.24
N ALA A 27 -8.55 16.34 -12.03
CA ALA A 27 -9.05 15.98 -10.70
C ALA A 27 -9.51 14.52 -10.67
N LEU A 28 -9.14 13.82 -9.60
CA LEU A 28 -9.71 12.53 -9.27
C LEU A 28 -10.93 12.76 -8.35
N THR A 29 -12.10 12.40 -8.85
CA THR A 29 -13.38 12.73 -8.19
C THR A 29 -14.31 11.54 -8.20
N THR A 30 -15.40 11.64 -7.42
CA THR A 30 -16.48 10.64 -7.50
C THR A 30 -17.19 10.69 -8.86
N ALA A 31 -17.92 9.65 -9.20
CA ALA A 31 -18.67 9.58 -10.46
C ALA A 31 -19.93 10.46 -10.49
N SER A 32 -20.18 11.28 -9.43
CA SER A 32 -21.33 12.18 -9.37
C SER A 32 -21.29 13.20 -10.53
N THR A 33 -22.34 13.21 -11.33
CA THR A 33 -22.45 14.08 -12.51
C THR A 33 -23.03 15.46 -12.20
N GLN A 34 -23.77 15.61 -11.08
CA GLN A 34 -24.51 16.83 -10.79
C GLN A 34 -23.60 18.04 -10.58
N LEU A 35 -22.60 17.92 -9.71
CA LEU A 35 -21.68 19.03 -9.43
C LEU A 35 -20.79 19.35 -10.65
N LYS A 36 -20.38 18.33 -11.41
CA LYS A 36 -19.61 18.50 -12.64
C LYS A 36 -20.40 19.24 -13.71
N SER A 37 -21.70 18.92 -13.87
CA SER A 37 -22.59 19.61 -14.79
C SER A 37 -22.80 21.08 -14.40
N GLN A 38 -22.93 21.38 -13.12
CA GLN A 38 -23.06 22.77 -12.62
C GLN A 38 -21.80 23.60 -12.90
N LEU A 39 -20.64 23.00 -12.92
CA LEU A 39 -19.36 23.65 -13.19
C LEU A 39 -18.97 23.59 -14.68
N ASP A 40 -19.82 23.02 -15.53
CA ASP A 40 -19.53 22.80 -16.96
C ASP A 40 -18.20 22.07 -17.16
N LEU A 41 -18.01 20.97 -16.44
CA LEU A 41 -16.82 20.13 -16.51
C LEU A 41 -17.12 18.84 -17.24
N ALA A 42 -16.19 18.41 -18.08
CA ALA A 42 -16.29 17.13 -18.78
C ALA A 42 -15.72 15.99 -17.91
N SER A 43 -16.52 14.97 -17.70
CA SER A 43 -16.04 13.70 -17.13
C SER A 43 -15.75 12.72 -18.26
N VAL A 44 -14.54 12.20 -18.30
CA VAL A 44 -14.21 11.08 -19.17
C VAL A 44 -14.41 9.79 -18.38
N ASN A 45 -15.52 9.13 -18.59
CA ASN A 45 -15.72 7.75 -18.19
C ASN A 45 -15.13 6.87 -19.28
N VAL A 46 -13.99 6.26 -19.02
CA VAL A 46 -13.35 5.41 -20.00
C VAL A 46 -13.95 4.02 -19.90
N SER A 47 -14.95 3.76 -20.71
CA SER A 47 -15.44 2.42 -21.00
C SER A 47 -14.68 1.87 -22.21
N CYS A 48 -13.60 1.16 -21.95
CA CYS A 48 -12.86 0.48 -23.03
C CYS A 48 -13.53 -0.86 -23.43
N GLY A 49 -14.81 -1.02 -23.20
CA GLY A 49 -15.52 -2.29 -23.38
C GLY A 49 -15.23 -3.35 -22.31
N TYR A 50 -14.58 -2.96 -21.21
CA TYR A 50 -14.15 -3.88 -20.14
C TYR A 50 -14.91 -3.67 -18.82
N ASP A 51 -16.06 -2.99 -18.84
CA ASP A 51 -16.82 -2.67 -17.61
C ASP A 51 -17.14 -3.89 -16.75
N ALA A 52 -17.49 -5.01 -17.39
CA ALA A 52 -17.76 -6.27 -16.69
C ALA A 52 -16.51 -6.82 -16.00
N SER A 53 -15.33 -6.69 -16.61
CA SER A 53 -14.06 -7.13 -16.05
C SER A 53 -13.64 -6.23 -14.87
N LEU A 54 -13.83 -4.93 -14.97
CA LEU A 54 -13.55 -3.98 -13.91
C LEU A 54 -14.44 -4.24 -12.70
N THR A 55 -15.74 -4.44 -12.91
CA THR A 55 -16.71 -4.77 -11.84
C THR A 55 -16.38 -6.10 -11.18
N LYS A 56 -16.02 -7.13 -11.94
CA LYS A 56 -15.61 -8.45 -11.42
C LYS A 56 -14.40 -8.36 -10.51
N ASN A 57 -13.49 -7.43 -10.78
CA ASN A 57 -12.29 -7.18 -9.96
C ASN A 57 -12.52 -6.13 -8.85
N GLY A 58 -13.77 -5.75 -8.59
CA GLY A 58 -14.14 -4.80 -7.52
C GLY A 58 -13.84 -3.34 -7.84
N LEU A 59 -13.45 -3.02 -9.08
CA LEU A 59 -13.32 -1.66 -9.56
C LEU A 59 -14.70 -1.16 -9.96
N HIS A 60 -15.37 -0.48 -9.04
CA HIS A 60 -16.63 0.19 -9.34
C HIS A 60 -16.35 1.54 -9.99
N PRO A 61 -17.16 1.98 -11.00
CA PRO A 61 -17.02 3.29 -11.63
C PRO A 61 -17.51 4.42 -10.71
N LYS A 62 -17.13 4.39 -9.43
CA LYS A 62 -17.45 5.42 -8.43
C LYS A 62 -16.48 6.58 -8.45
N VAL A 63 -15.34 6.40 -9.10
CA VAL A 63 -14.27 7.39 -9.20
C VAL A 63 -14.01 7.66 -10.68
N SER A 64 -13.86 8.92 -11.03
CA SER A 64 -13.58 9.34 -12.41
C SER A 64 -12.45 10.37 -12.44
N TRP A 65 -11.68 10.34 -13.52
CA TRP A 65 -10.78 11.43 -13.85
C TRP A 65 -11.58 12.53 -14.54
N THR A 66 -11.51 13.73 -14.00
CA THR A 66 -12.28 14.88 -14.49
C THR A 66 -11.33 15.91 -15.06
N PHE A 67 -11.66 16.44 -16.20
CA PHE A 67 -10.88 17.41 -16.99
C PHE A 67 -11.72 18.66 -17.24
N ASN A 68 -11.07 19.77 -17.57
CA ASN A 68 -11.77 21.05 -17.81
C ASN A 68 -12.66 20.99 -19.07
N SER A 69 -12.29 20.21 -20.07
CA SER A 69 -13.13 19.97 -21.25
C SER A 69 -12.98 18.56 -21.81
N ALA A 70 -13.98 18.09 -22.57
CA ALA A 70 -13.96 16.79 -23.23
C ALA A 70 -12.84 16.69 -24.30
N ASN A 71 -12.43 17.82 -24.87
CA ASN A 71 -11.39 17.90 -25.91
C ASN A 71 -10.00 18.17 -25.35
N ASP A 72 -9.83 18.09 -24.01
CA ASP A 72 -8.52 18.23 -23.37
C ASP A 72 -7.57 17.13 -23.87
N PRO A 73 -6.38 17.46 -24.38
CA PRO A 73 -5.41 16.46 -24.82
C PRO A 73 -4.99 15.46 -23.72
N LEU A 74 -5.05 15.87 -22.45
CA LEU A 74 -4.80 14.98 -21.32
C LEU A 74 -5.90 13.93 -21.16
N SER A 75 -7.16 14.26 -21.45
CA SER A 75 -8.27 13.32 -21.37
C SER A 75 -8.10 12.16 -22.34
N GLN A 76 -7.66 12.45 -23.57
CA GLN A 76 -7.36 11.43 -24.58
C GLN A 76 -6.19 10.55 -24.16
N LYS A 77 -5.08 11.14 -23.68
CA LYS A 77 -3.93 10.40 -23.17
C LYS A 77 -4.30 9.51 -21.98
N ALA A 78 -5.11 10.03 -21.05
CA ALA A 78 -5.61 9.27 -19.91
C ALA A 78 -6.49 8.09 -20.37
N SER A 79 -7.35 8.29 -21.36
CA SER A 79 -8.18 7.24 -21.94
C SER A 79 -7.34 6.13 -22.56
N TYR A 80 -6.36 6.47 -23.38
CA TYR A 80 -5.44 5.48 -23.97
C TYR A 80 -4.67 4.72 -22.89
N PHE A 81 -4.13 5.42 -21.89
CA PHE A 81 -3.40 4.80 -20.78
C PHE A 81 -4.29 3.80 -20.02
N LEU A 82 -5.53 4.17 -19.69
CA LEU A 82 -6.45 3.27 -18.98
C LEU A 82 -6.81 2.06 -19.84
N CYS A 83 -7.09 2.26 -21.13
CA CYS A 83 -7.41 1.16 -22.04
C CYS A 83 -6.24 0.18 -22.18
N ASP A 84 -5.03 0.68 -22.35
CA ASP A 84 -3.83 -0.16 -22.41
C ASP A 84 -3.57 -0.87 -21.08
N SER A 85 -3.73 -0.18 -19.96
CA SER A 85 -3.57 -0.77 -18.63
C SER A 85 -4.57 -1.90 -18.37
N ILE A 86 -5.81 -1.76 -18.81
CA ILE A 86 -6.84 -2.79 -18.73
C ILE A 86 -6.49 -3.97 -19.64
N LYS A 87 -6.13 -3.70 -20.89
CA LYS A 87 -5.74 -4.71 -21.88
C LYS A 87 -4.53 -5.54 -21.46
N LEU A 88 -3.56 -4.89 -20.81
CA LEU A 88 -2.34 -5.53 -20.27
C LEU A 88 -2.55 -6.14 -18.88
N GLU A 89 -3.79 -6.18 -18.38
CA GLU A 89 -4.14 -6.71 -17.05
C GLU A 89 -3.51 -5.97 -15.85
N HIS A 90 -2.84 -4.85 -16.07
CA HIS A 90 -2.23 -4.07 -14.98
C HIS A 90 -3.26 -3.59 -13.97
N THR A 91 -4.40 -3.10 -14.44
CA THR A 91 -5.50 -2.63 -13.60
C THR A 91 -6.09 -3.75 -12.76
N GLN A 92 -6.26 -4.95 -13.34
CA GLN A 92 -6.77 -6.12 -12.64
C GLN A 92 -5.80 -6.60 -11.54
N LYS A 93 -4.50 -6.60 -11.83
CA LYS A 93 -3.46 -6.97 -10.85
C LYS A 93 -3.40 -5.97 -9.70
N LEU A 94 -3.45 -4.67 -9.98
CA LEU A 94 -3.54 -3.63 -8.96
C LEU A 94 -4.83 -3.76 -8.14
N ALA A 95 -5.97 -3.97 -8.80
CA ALA A 95 -7.25 -4.17 -8.13
C ALA A 95 -7.23 -5.40 -7.21
N ALA A 96 -6.62 -6.50 -7.63
CA ALA A 96 -6.48 -7.70 -6.81
C ALA A 96 -5.70 -7.42 -5.52
N PHE A 97 -4.73 -6.53 -5.54
CA PHE A 97 -4.00 -6.09 -4.35
C PHE A 97 -4.81 -5.11 -3.50
N TYR A 98 -5.29 -4.01 -4.11
CA TYR A 98 -5.90 -2.91 -3.36
C TYR A 98 -7.33 -3.18 -2.88
N ASN A 99 -8.07 -4.11 -3.49
CA ASN A 99 -9.43 -4.45 -3.05
C ASN A 99 -9.50 -5.48 -1.92
N GLN A 100 -8.38 -5.97 -1.42
CA GLN A 100 -8.36 -6.79 -0.21
C GLN A 100 -8.54 -5.90 1.01
N ASN A 101 -9.77 -5.78 1.47
CA ASN A 101 -10.05 -5.18 2.77
C ASN A 101 -10.17 -6.29 3.82
N LEU A 102 -9.27 -6.31 4.79
CA LEU A 102 -9.16 -7.35 5.80
C LEU A 102 -9.86 -6.99 7.12
N LEU A 103 -10.17 -5.73 7.31
CA LEU A 103 -11.04 -5.26 8.40
C LEU A 103 -12.51 -5.25 7.95
N LYS A 104 -13.01 -6.40 7.42
CA LYS A 104 -14.36 -6.49 6.86
C LYS A 104 -15.43 -6.74 7.90
N ASP A 105 -15.08 -7.46 8.95
CA ASP A 105 -16.02 -7.81 10.01
C ASP A 105 -15.87 -6.88 11.23
N ALA A 106 -16.98 -6.70 11.94
CA ALA A 106 -17.05 -5.81 13.11
C ALA A 106 -16.05 -6.20 14.20
N TYR A 107 -15.84 -7.51 14.42
CA TYR A 107 -14.91 -7.99 15.45
C TYR A 107 -13.48 -7.56 15.16
N SER A 108 -12.99 -7.77 13.93
CA SER A 108 -11.65 -7.36 13.52
C SER A 108 -11.45 -5.85 13.60
N GLN A 109 -12.47 -5.07 13.21
CA GLN A 109 -12.44 -3.61 13.32
C GLN A 109 -12.39 -3.15 14.79
N ASP A 110 -13.23 -3.71 15.64
CA ASP A 110 -13.28 -3.35 17.06
C ASP A 110 -12.00 -3.77 17.78
N HIS A 111 -11.47 -4.95 17.51
CA HIS A 111 -10.20 -5.41 18.06
C HIS A 111 -9.04 -4.49 17.64
N PHE A 112 -8.99 -4.09 16.36
CA PHE A 112 -7.98 -3.17 15.85
C PHE A 112 -8.06 -1.82 16.55
N LYS A 113 -9.25 -1.19 16.58
CA LYS A 113 -9.49 0.09 17.26
C LYS A 113 -9.14 0.03 18.75
N LYS A 114 -9.62 -1.00 19.44
CA LYS A 114 -9.31 -1.21 20.85
C LYS A 114 -7.81 -1.30 21.10
N THR A 115 -7.09 -2.09 20.31
CA THR A 115 -5.64 -2.22 20.43
C THR A 115 -4.92 -0.89 20.23
N LEU A 116 -5.32 -0.10 19.24
CA LEU A 116 -4.73 1.23 19.02
C LEU A 116 -5.03 2.17 20.18
N THR A 117 -6.24 2.17 20.71
CA THR A 117 -6.64 3.04 21.83
C THR A 117 -5.91 2.66 23.12
N GLU A 118 -5.78 1.36 23.40
CA GLU A 118 -5.25 0.89 24.71
C GLU A 118 -3.72 0.76 24.73
N LYS A 119 -3.07 0.43 23.61
CA LYS A 119 -1.63 0.12 23.60
C LYS A 119 -0.78 1.13 22.85
N LEU A 120 -1.30 1.75 21.77
CA LEU A 120 -0.50 2.67 20.98
C LEU A 120 0.01 3.88 21.78
N PRO A 121 -0.73 4.47 22.75
CA PRO A 121 -0.23 5.61 23.52
C PRO A 121 1.11 5.35 24.20
N ASP A 122 1.36 4.13 24.69
CA ASP A 122 2.61 3.76 25.36
C ASP A 122 3.82 3.75 24.41
N TYR A 123 3.59 3.55 23.13
CA TYR A 123 4.63 3.35 22.12
C TYR A 123 4.67 4.43 21.03
N GLN A 124 3.68 5.30 20.96
CA GLN A 124 3.52 6.26 19.86
C GLN A 124 4.73 7.15 19.66
N SER A 125 5.28 7.69 20.76
CA SER A 125 6.48 8.54 20.70
C SER A 125 7.68 7.80 20.09
N SER A 126 7.85 6.51 20.45
CA SER A 126 8.91 5.68 19.89
C SER A 126 8.70 5.40 18.39
N PHE A 127 7.48 5.05 17.97
CA PHE A 127 7.18 4.88 16.55
C PHE A 127 7.46 6.16 15.76
N GLN A 128 7.06 7.32 16.27
CA GLN A 128 7.30 8.62 15.62
C GLN A 128 8.80 8.98 15.58
N GLU A 129 9.55 8.70 16.64
CA GLU A 129 10.99 8.92 16.69
C GLU A 129 11.72 8.04 15.66
N GLN A 130 11.44 6.74 15.67
CA GLN A 130 12.10 5.82 14.75
C GLN A 130 11.68 6.05 13.28
N ALA A 131 10.44 6.49 13.04
CA ALA A 131 10.00 6.92 11.73
C ALA A 131 10.82 8.10 11.20
N ARG A 132 11.08 9.12 12.04
CA ARG A 132 11.96 10.24 11.68
C ARG A 132 13.40 9.79 11.42
N ASN A 133 13.95 8.91 12.28
CA ASN A 133 15.34 8.44 12.19
C ASN A 133 15.61 7.66 10.90
N TYR A 134 14.61 6.93 10.37
CA TYR A 134 14.76 6.06 9.21
C TYR A 134 13.89 6.45 8.01
N ASN A 135 13.32 7.66 8.02
CA ASN A 135 12.50 8.19 6.92
C ASN A 135 11.36 7.25 6.52
N HIS A 136 10.53 6.90 7.53
CA HIS A 136 9.30 6.12 7.36
C HIS A 136 8.06 6.95 7.73
N ASP A 137 6.90 6.53 7.25
CA ASP A 137 5.62 6.91 7.87
C ASP A 137 5.52 6.22 9.23
N TRP A 138 5.23 6.97 10.30
CA TRP A 138 5.09 6.36 11.63
C TRP A 138 3.86 5.45 11.72
N GLU A 139 2.80 5.78 10.99
CA GLU A 139 1.59 4.95 10.86
C GLU A 139 1.88 3.61 10.17
N LEU A 140 2.82 3.59 9.24
CA LEU A 140 3.28 2.35 8.63
C LEU A 140 3.98 1.45 9.67
N LEU A 141 4.85 2.02 10.51
CA LEU A 141 5.51 1.25 11.57
C LEU A 141 4.51 0.73 12.59
N VAL A 142 3.46 1.51 12.93
CA VAL A 142 2.36 1.05 13.78
C VAL A 142 1.58 -0.10 13.13
N ALA A 143 1.24 0.03 11.85
CA ALA A 143 0.56 -1.02 11.10
C ALA A 143 1.38 -2.32 11.05
N MET A 144 2.71 -2.21 10.90
CA MET A 144 3.62 -3.35 11.00
C MET A 144 3.62 -3.97 12.41
N GLY A 145 3.78 -3.16 13.46
CA GLY A 145 3.75 -3.65 14.84
C GLY A 145 2.43 -4.33 15.21
N TYR A 146 1.33 -3.84 14.67
CA TYR A 146 0.04 -4.51 14.82
C TYR A 146 0.00 -5.85 14.06
N GLN A 147 0.47 -5.90 12.82
CA GLN A 147 0.56 -7.14 12.04
C GLN A 147 1.45 -8.19 12.70
N GLU A 148 2.55 -7.76 13.30
CA GLU A 148 3.52 -8.66 13.94
C GLU A 148 3.01 -9.25 15.26
N SER A 149 2.44 -8.41 16.13
CA SER A 149 2.18 -8.80 17.51
C SER A 149 0.89 -8.26 18.13
N HIS A 150 0.05 -7.54 17.38
CA HIS A 150 -1.03 -6.72 17.89
C HIS A 150 -0.51 -5.73 18.98
N LEU A 151 0.64 -5.11 18.73
CA LEU A 151 1.35 -4.21 19.64
C LEU A 151 1.63 -4.84 21.01
N ASN A 152 1.93 -6.14 21.05
CA ASN A 152 2.26 -6.85 22.29
C ASN A 152 3.78 -7.06 22.40
N ALA A 153 4.41 -6.32 23.33
CA ALA A 153 5.86 -6.43 23.57
C ALA A 153 6.29 -7.84 24.02
N ASN A 154 5.41 -8.58 24.68
CA ASN A 154 5.68 -9.93 25.18
C ASN A 154 5.33 -11.04 24.17
N ALA A 155 5.02 -10.70 22.93
CA ALA A 155 4.65 -11.70 21.92
C ALA A 155 5.81 -12.66 21.64
N ILE A 156 5.46 -13.94 21.50
CA ILE A 156 6.40 -15.02 21.16
C ILE A 156 5.73 -15.89 20.10
N SER A 157 6.41 -16.07 18.96
CA SER A 157 5.95 -17.00 17.94
C SER A 157 6.35 -18.44 18.24
N PRO A 158 5.71 -19.45 17.64
CA PRO A 158 6.12 -20.85 17.74
C PRO A 158 7.59 -21.11 17.35
N THR A 159 8.16 -20.25 16.50
CA THR A 159 9.55 -20.32 16.04
C THR A 159 10.53 -19.51 16.90
N GLY A 160 10.06 -18.94 18.02
CA GLY A 160 10.90 -18.19 18.96
C GLY A 160 11.24 -16.76 18.54
N VAL A 161 10.54 -16.20 17.57
CA VAL A 161 10.59 -14.76 17.26
C VAL A 161 9.88 -13.99 18.38
N ARG A 162 10.37 -12.81 18.76
CA ARG A 162 9.89 -12.10 19.95
C ARG A 162 9.75 -10.60 19.74
N GLY A 163 8.92 -10.01 20.60
CA GLY A 163 8.76 -8.58 20.77
C GLY A 163 7.73 -7.95 19.84
N ILE A 164 7.54 -6.66 19.99
CA ILE A 164 6.49 -5.91 19.29
C ILE A 164 6.64 -5.95 17.76
N MET A 165 7.89 -6.00 17.25
CA MET A 165 8.22 -6.10 15.82
C MET A 165 8.70 -7.49 15.39
N MET A 166 8.53 -8.51 16.24
CA MET A 166 8.80 -9.93 15.97
C MET A 166 10.16 -10.18 15.32
N LEU A 167 11.24 -9.72 15.96
CA LEU A 167 12.60 -9.90 15.45
C LEU A 167 13.15 -11.30 15.74
N THR A 168 13.80 -11.91 14.76
CA THR A 168 14.64 -13.09 14.98
C THR A 168 15.89 -12.72 15.77
N ASN A 169 16.58 -13.69 16.39
CA ASN A 169 17.86 -13.42 17.07
C ASN A 169 18.89 -12.81 16.11
N ASN A 170 18.98 -13.33 14.89
CA ASN A 170 19.94 -12.87 13.90
C ASN A 170 19.62 -11.44 13.43
N THR A 171 18.34 -11.15 13.17
CA THR A 171 17.90 -9.80 12.78
C THR A 171 18.15 -8.81 13.92
N ALA A 172 17.78 -9.15 15.15
CA ALA A 172 18.02 -8.31 16.33
C ALA A 172 19.50 -7.97 16.48
N LYS A 173 20.36 -8.99 16.44
CA LYS A 173 21.83 -8.79 16.50
C LYS A 173 22.34 -7.89 15.39
N ALA A 174 21.91 -8.13 14.15
CA ALA A 174 22.30 -7.32 12.99
C ALA A 174 21.83 -5.87 13.11
N MET A 175 20.66 -5.65 13.75
CA MET A 175 20.08 -4.32 13.97
C MET A 175 20.54 -3.68 15.29
N GLY A 176 21.47 -4.27 16.02
CA GLY A 176 21.99 -3.72 17.28
C GLY A 176 20.97 -3.76 18.43
N VAL A 177 20.00 -4.67 18.40
CA VAL A 177 19.01 -4.88 19.46
C VAL A 177 19.54 -5.91 20.44
N SER A 178 19.74 -5.51 21.69
CA SER A 178 20.21 -6.38 22.75
C SER A 178 19.08 -7.15 23.44
N ASP A 179 17.92 -6.52 23.56
CA ASP A 179 16.71 -7.14 24.08
C ASP A 179 15.52 -6.95 23.11
N ARG A 180 15.04 -8.05 22.55
CA ARG A 180 13.90 -8.07 21.62
C ARG A 180 12.55 -7.86 22.29
N VAL A 181 12.48 -8.07 23.60
CA VAL A 181 11.26 -7.92 24.41
C VAL A 181 11.10 -6.48 24.89
N ASP A 182 12.21 -5.74 24.99
CA ASP A 182 12.13 -4.30 25.19
C ASP A 182 11.43 -3.66 23.97
N PRO A 183 10.24 -3.02 24.16
CA PRO A 183 9.45 -2.54 23.05
C PRO A 183 10.15 -1.42 22.27
N TYR A 184 10.91 -0.58 22.92
CA TYR A 184 11.60 0.56 22.32
C TYR A 184 12.75 0.09 21.42
N GLN A 185 13.54 -0.87 21.91
CA GLN A 185 14.59 -1.49 21.10
C GLN A 185 14.00 -2.29 19.94
N SER A 186 12.91 -3.01 20.18
CA SER A 186 12.23 -3.79 19.15
C SER A 186 11.68 -2.89 18.03
N ILE A 187 11.03 -1.76 18.36
CA ILE A 187 10.54 -0.78 17.39
C ILE A 187 11.71 -0.20 16.60
N GLY A 188 12.79 0.23 17.25
CA GLY A 188 13.99 0.74 16.59
C GLY A 188 14.64 -0.27 15.66
N GLY A 189 14.78 -1.52 16.10
CA GLY A 189 15.32 -2.62 15.29
C GLY A 189 14.44 -2.93 14.08
N GLY A 190 13.12 -2.96 14.24
CA GLY A 190 12.16 -3.18 13.17
C GLY A 190 12.20 -2.07 12.12
N ALA A 191 12.24 -0.81 12.57
CA ALA A 191 12.34 0.35 11.66
C ALA A 191 13.65 0.34 10.87
N ARG A 192 14.78 0.05 11.53
CA ARG A 192 16.08 -0.09 10.87
C ARG A 192 16.10 -1.24 9.86
N TYR A 193 15.50 -2.37 10.22
CA TYR A 193 15.43 -3.53 9.30
C TYR A 193 14.56 -3.24 8.09
N LEU A 194 13.44 -2.52 8.26
CA LEU A 194 12.62 -2.06 7.13
C LEU A 194 13.41 -1.14 6.18
N GLU A 195 14.21 -0.21 6.72
CA GLU A 195 15.06 0.66 5.90
C GLU A 195 16.09 -0.14 5.11
N GLN A 196 16.71 -1.14 5.75
CA GLN A 196 17.61 -2.05 5.05
C GLN A 196 16.88 -2.79 3.90
N MET A 197 15.66 -3.27 4.13
CA MET A 197 14.87 -3.92 3.09
C MET A 197 14.52 -2.95 1.95
N LYS A 198 14.22 -1.68 2.24
CA LYS A 198 14.03 -0.64 1.21
C LYS A 198 15.31 -0.41 0.39
N ALA A 199 16.46 -0.38 1.05
CA ALA A 199 17.76 -0.23 0.39
C ALA A 199 18.10 -1.44 -0.51
N ASP A 200 17.73 -2.64 -0.12
CA ASP A 200 17.92 -3.86 -0.92
C ASP A 200 17.13 -3.87 -2.25
N PHE A 201 16.10 -3.00 -2.36
CA PHE A 201 15.26 -2.79 -3.53
C PHE A 201 15.33 -1.35 -4.05
N ALA A 202 16.48 -0.69 -3.94
CA ALA A 202 16.65 0.71 -4.33
C ALA A 202 16.37 0.97 -5.82
N ASP A 203 16.48 -0.05 -6.66
CA ASP A 203 16.21 -0.02 -8.10
C ASP A 203 14.71 -0.18 -8.46
N VAL A 204 13.86 -0.53 -7.48
CA VAL A 204 12.40 -0.57 -7.64
C VAL A 204 11.81 0.85 -7.52
N PRO A 205 10.80 1.23 -8.33
CA PRO A 205 10.14 2.53 -8.22
C PRO A 205 9.66 2.83 -6.79
N LYS A 206 9.77 4.10 -6.37
CA LYS A 206 9.44 4.51 -4.98
C LYS A 206 8.02 4.12 -4.56
N THR A 207 7.07 4.15 -5.50
CA THR A 207 5.67 3.77 -5.27
C THR A 207 5.50 2.30 -4.89
N ASP A 208 6.33 1.42 -5.43
CA ASP A 208 6.24 -0.02 -5.25
C ASP A 208 7.23 -0.54 -4.21
N ARG A 209 8.34 0.17 -4.01
CA ARG A 209 9.46 -0.24 -3.16
C ARG A 209 9.06 -0.66 -1.76
N ILE A 210 8.09 0.05 -1.17
CA ILE A 210 7.64 -0.27 0.19
C ILE A 210 7.00 -1.65 0.28
N TRP A 211 6.25 -2.06 -0.74
CA TRP A 211 5.61 -3.36 -0.77
C TRP A 211 6.63 -4.50 -0.94
N PHE A 212 7.68 -4.27 -1.75
CA PHE A 212 8.83 -5.17 -1.84
C PHE A 212 9.55 -5.31 -0.50
N ALA A 213 9.81 -4.19 0.18
CA ALA A 213 10.46 -4.18 1.47
C ALA A 213 9.65 -4.92 2.54
N LEU A 214 8.32 -4.74 2.58
CA LEU A 214 7.44 -5.48 3.48
C LEU A 214 7.42 -6.98 3.19
N ALA A 215 7.35 -7.38 1.93
CA ALA A 215 7.46 -8.78 1.54
C ALA A 215 8.82 -9.37 1.95
N ALA A 216 9.91 -8.61 1.76
CA ALA A 216 11.25 -9.00 2.17
C ALA A 216 11.41 -9.06 3.70
N TYR A 217 10.78 -8.17 4.45
CA TYR A 217 10.73 -8.22 5.91
C TYR A 217 10.17 -9.56 6.39
N ASN A 218 9.07 -10.02 5.77
CA ASN A 218 8.37 -11.25 6.13
C ASN A 218 9.08 -12.53 5.64
N MET A 219 9.44 -12.59 4.35
CA MET A 219 9.94 -13.83 3.74
C MET A 219 11.44 -13.82 3.41
N GLY A 220 12.13 -12.73 3.70
CA GLY A 220 13.53 -12.51 3.40
C GLY A 220 13.78 -11.93 2.00
N PRO A 221 14.82 -11.06 1.85
CA PRO A 221 15.09 -10.36 0.59
C PRO A 221 15.48 -11.32 -0.55
N ASN A 222 16.18 -12.40 -0.25
CA ASN A 222 16.59 -13.37 -1.28
C ASN A 222 15.41 -14.11 -1.93
N ALA A 223 14.33 -14.32 -1.18
CA ALA A 223 13.11 -14.94 -1.70
C ALA A 223 12.41 -13.99 -2.68
N VAL A 224 12.28 -12.70 -2.35
CA VAL A 224 11.69 -11.69 -3.24
C VAL A 224 12.56 -11.50 -4.50
N LYS A 225 13.88 -11.36 -4.35
CA LYS A 225 14.82 -11.32 -5.48
C LYS A 225 14.76 -12.59 -6.36
N GLY A 226 14.44 -13.74 -5.75
CA GLY A 226 14.19 -14.99 -6.48
C GLY A 226 12.95 -14.92 -7.38
N ILE A 227 11.88 -14.27 -6.91
CA ILE A 227 10.67 -14.01 -7.70
C ILE A 227 10.98 -13.04 -8.83
N GLN A 228 11.69 -11.93 -8.54
CA GLN A 228 12.12 -10.96 -9.56
C GLN A 228 12.85 -11.65 -10.71
N ARG A 229 13.85 -12.50 -10.41
CA ARG A 229 14.59 -13.25 -11.45
C ARG A 229 13.67 -14.13 -12.32
N LYS A 230 12.66 -14.77 -11.72
CA LYS A 230 11.71 -15.59 -12.47
C LYS A 230 10.80 -14.76 -13.38
N LEU A 231 10.32 -13.61 -12.89
CA LEU A 231 9.52 -12.69 -13.70
C LEU A 231 10.33 -12.14 -14.87
N SER A 232 11.54 -11.65 -14.61
CA SER A 232 12.45 -11.12 -15.61
C SER A 232 12.82 -12.15 -16.69
N ALA A 233 13.07 -13.40 -16.29
CA ALA A 233 13.34 -14.50 -17.24
C ALA A 233 12.16 -14.80 -18.18
N ASN A 234 10.93 -14.43 -17.79
CA ASN A 234 9.74 -14.55 -18.62
C ASN A 234 9.34 -13.23 -19.33
N GLY A 235 10.22 -12.21 -19.32
CA GLY A 235 9.95 -10.92 -19.94
C GLY A 235 8.87 -10.07 -19.21
N ILE A 236 8.59 -10.40 -17.94
CA ILE A 236 7.62 -9.67 -17.12
C ILE A 236 8.38 -8.64 -16.28
N ASP A 237 7.81 -7.42 -16.16
CA ASP A 237 8.40 -6.36 -15.32
C ASP A 237 8.52 -6.84 -13.86
N ASP A 238 9.74 -7.09 -13.43
CA ASP A 238 10.13 -7.60 -12.13
C ASP A 238 10.22 -6.51 -11.04
N LYS A 239 10.01 -5.24 -11.42
CA LYS A 239 10.01 -4.08 -10.51
C LYS A 239 8.61 -3.56 -10.20
N SER A 240 7.58 -4.15 -10.78
CA SER A 240 6.17 -3.87 -10.48
C SER A 240 5.67 -4.74 -9.32
N TRP A 241 5.18 -4.10 -8.25
CA TRP A 241 4.54 -4.83 -7.15
C TRP A 241 3.33 -5.65 -7.61
N ALA A 242 2.55 -5.12 -8.55
CA ALA A 242 1.39 -5.84 -9.10
C ALA A 242 1.78 -7.20 -9.68
N ASN A 243 2.95 -7.29 -10.35
CA ASN A 243 3.45 -8.54 -10.93
C ASN A 243 4.01 -9.48 -9.84
N ILE A 244 4.72 -8.95 -8.84
CA ILE A 244 5.15 -9.75 -7.67
C ILE A 244 3.94 -10.32 -6.95
N TYR A 245 2.92 -9.49 -6.68
CA TYR A 245 1.70 -9.91 -6.00
C TYR A 245 0.93 -10.98 -6.78
N ALA A 246 0.80 -10.83 -8.10
CA ALA A 246 0.20 -11.82 -8.97
C ALA A 246 0.95 -13.15 -8.89
N TYR A 247 2.29 -13.12 -8.99
CA TYR A 247 3.14 -14.31 -8.85
C TYR A 247 2.93 -15.02 -7.50
N LEU A 248 2.92 -14.25 -6.39
CA LEU A 248 2.66 -14.80 -5.06
C LEU A 248 1.29 -15.48 -4.99
N SER A 249 0.27 -14.81 -5.54
CA SER A 249 -1.11 -15.32 -5.55
C SER A 249 -1.27 -16.61 -6.35
N GLU A 250 -0.69 -16.67 -7.54
CA GLU A 250 -0.76 -17.83 -8.43
C GLU A 250 -0.01 -19.04 -7.86
N ASN A 251 1.09 -18.80 -7.14
CA ASN A 251 1.95 -19.86 -6.62
C ASN A 251 1.74 -20.17 -5.13
N ARG A 252 0.74 -19.58 -4.46
CA ARG A 252 0.48 -19.76 -3.02
C ARG A 252 0.14 -21.20 -2.63
N ALA A 253 -0.47 -21.97 -3.54
CA ALA A 253 -0.82 -23.37 -3.28
C ALA A 253 0.42 -24.27 -3.24
N SER A 254 1.45 -23.96 -4.02
CA SER A 254 2.71 -24.71 -4.06
C SER A 254 3.73 -24.28 -3.00
N ASN A 255 3.58 -23.07 -2.46
CA ASN A 255 4.47 -22.52 -1.44
C ASN A 255 3.71 -21.65 -0.43
N SER A 256 3.46 -22.19 0.76
CA SER A 256 2.72 -21.49 1.82
C SER A 256 3.32 -20.14 2.23
N ARG A 257 4.65 -19.97 2.11
CA ARG A 257 5.34 -18.68 2.38
C ARG A 257 4.86 -17.58 1.43
N TYR A 258 4.50 -17.90 0.19
CA TYR A 258 3.96 -16.91 -0.75
C TYR A 258 2.60 -16.38 -0.30
N GLY A 259 1.71 -17.28 0.13
CA GLY A 259 0.43 -16.90 0.72
C GLY A 259 0.61 -16.05 1.98
N GLN A 260 1.54 -16.42 2.87
CA GLN A 260 1.86 -15.65 4.07
C GLN A 260 2.34 -14.25 3.75
N ALA A 261 3.32 -14.09 2.84
CA ALA A 261 3.84 -12.79 2.45
C ALA A 261 2.78 -11.91 1.76
N MET A 262 1.96 -12.51 0.90
CA MET A 262 0.84 -11.82 0.25
C MET A 262 -0.15 -11.26 1.29
N HIS A 263 -0.56 -12.07 2.27
CA HIS A 263 -1.43 -11.63 3.35
C HIS A 263 -0.78 -10.60 4.25
N TYR A 264 0.50 -10.79 4.59
CA TYR A 264 1.26 -9.86 5.39
C TYR A 264 1.24 -8.43 4.81
N VAL A 265 1.59 -8.29 3.54
CA VAL A 265 1.62 -6.98 2.88
C VAL A 265 0.23 -6.39 2.74
N SER A 266 -0.78 -7.20 2.37
CA SER A 266 -2.17 -6.74 2.22
C SER A 266 -2.76 -6.28 3.56
N ASN A 267 -2.44 -6.99 4.66
CA ASN A 267 -2.87 -6.63 6.01
C ASN A 267 -2.29 -5.28 6.43
N ILE A 268 -0.97 -5.11 6.29
CA ILE A 268 -0.30 -3.85 6.66
C ILE A 268 -0.86 -2.68 5.86
N ARG A 269 -1.09 -2.86 4.55
CA ARG A 269 -1.74 -1.84 3.72
C ARG A 269 -3.12 -1.44 4.29
N SER A 270 -3.95 -2.44 4.61
CA SER A 270 -5.30 -2.20 5.14
C SER A 270 -5.27 -1.48 6.50
N TYR A 271 -4.37 -1.89 7.39
CA TYR A 271 -4.18 -1.22 8.69
C TYR A 271 -3.68 0.22 8.52
N LEU A 272 -2.69 0.44 7.66
CA LEU A 272 -2.15 1.77 7.36
C LEU A 272 -3.24 2.71 6.84
N GLU A 273 -4.05 2.27 5.87
CA GLU A 273 -5.16 3.06 5.33
C GLU A 273 -6.17 3.40 6.42
N THR A 274 -6.49 2.45 7.30
CA THR A 274 -7.43 2.67 8.39
C THR A 274 -6.87 3.66 9.42
N ILE A 275 -5.59 3.57 9.79
CA ILE A 275 -4.95 4.53 10.70
C ILE A 275 -5.01 5.93 10.11
N LYS A 276 -4.57 6.10 8.85
CA LYS A 276 -4.55 7.41 8.17
C LYS A 276 -5.93 8.05 8.03
N THR A 277 -6.99 7.27 7.85
CA THR A 277 -8.36 7.80 7.77
C THR A 277 -8.97 8.17 9.12
N GLN A 278 -8.42 7.68 10.23
CA GLN A 278 -8.88 8.02 11.59
C GLN A 278 -8.11 9.20 12.21
N THR A 279 -6.99 9.58 11.62
CA THR A 279 -6.11 10.65 12.13
C THR A 279 -6.39 12.00 11.45
N VAL A 280 -7.40 12.09 10.57
CA VAL A 280 -7.82 13.31 9.86
C VAL A 280 -9.02 13.94 10.54
#